data_7c75142b719e722463842c77889fe768
#
_entry.id   7c75142b719e722463842c77889fe768
#
_cell.length_a   1.000
_cell.length_b   1.000
_cell.length_c   1.000
_cell.angle_alpha   90.00
_cell.angle_beta   90.00
_cell.angle_gamma   90.00
#
_symmetry.space_group_name_H-M   'P 1'
#
loop_
_entity.id
_entity.type
_entity.pdbx_description
1 polymer ?
#
loop_
_entity_poly.entity_id
_entity_poly.type
_entity_poly.pdbx_seq_one_letter_code
_entity_poly.pdbx_strand_id
1 'polypeptide(L)'
;MSEILQPHGGHASESYGRPREQGPDFTHGIALYLEKVSVWFDAFRALNDLSLYIEEGELRCIIGPNGAGKTTLMDVITGKTRPTEGTAFFGQTYNLAKMSTEEIAEAGIGRKFQKPTVFENFTVMENLLLAAPKDKRVKKSFFSKLDPDAQNALDESLQHIRLQELINKPAGLLSHGQKQWLEIGMLLMQRPKLILLDEPVAGMTDAETERTAELCLELKKNHTLVVVEHDMSFIDTISEKVTVLAQGAILAEGTLAEVQANEDVIEKYLGR
;
A
#
# COMPACT_ATOMS: atom_id res chain seq x y z
N MET A 1 -26.28 -18.51 9.95
CA MET A 1 -26.02 -19.58 8.95
C MET A 1 -25.21 -18.90 7.85
N SER A 2 -23.91 -18.98 7.95
CA SER A 2 -22.96 -18.36 7.03
C SER A 2 -22.56 -19.38 5.98
N GLU A 3 -23.04 -19.20 4.76
CA GLU A 3 -22.49 -19.91 3.60
C GLU A 3 -21.14 -19.29 3.27
N ILE A 4 -20.08 -19.94 3.73
CA ILE A 4 -18.71 -19.66 3.29
C ILE A 4 -18.64 -20.16 1.84
N LEU A 5 -18.50 -19.22 0.90
CA LEU A 5 -18.27 -19.50 -0.51
C LEU A 5 -16.97 -20.31 -0.66
N GLN A 6 -17.10 -21.59 -0.96
CA GLN A 6 -15.98 -22.39 -1.41
C GLN A 6 -15.60 -21.94 -2.84
N PRO A 7 -14.32 -21.76 -3.18
CA PRO A 7 -13.91 -21.50 -4.54
C PRO A 7 -14.28 -22.72 -5.38
N HIS A 8 -15.08 -22.51 -6.43
CA HIS A 8 -15.45 -23.54 -7.38
C HIS A 8 -14.19 -24.18 -7.97
N GLY A 9 -13.96 -25.46 -7.67
CA GLY A 9 -12.93 -26.28 -8.26
C GLY A 9 -13.18 -26.52 -9.75
N GLY A 10 -12.75 -25.61 -10.57
CA GLY A 10 -12.67 -25.73 -12.02
C GLY A 10 -11.20 -25.74 -12.43
N HIS A 11 -10.77 -26.78 -13.15
CA HIS A 11 -9.44 -26.92 -13.72
C HIS A 11 -9.03 -25.69 -14.55
N ALA A 12 -8.29 -24.76 -13.93
CA ALA A 12 -7.65 -23.64 -14.62
C ALA A 12 -6.27 -23.40 -13.99
N SER A 13 -5.37 -24.38 -14.15
CA SER A 13 -4.03 -24.37 -13.57
C SER A 13 -2.99 -23.55 -14.35
N GLU A 14 -3.37 -22.84 -15.41
CA GLU A 14 -2.37 -22.19 -16.29
C GLU A 14 -2.52 -20.67 -16.47
N SER A 15 -3.53 -20.01 -15.87
CA SER A 15 -3.75 -18.57 -16.13
C SER A 15 -3.61 -17.66 -14.92
N TYR A 16 -3.29 -18.18 -13.73
CA TYR A 16 -3.04 -17.36 -12.55
C TYR A 16 -1.60 -16.83 -12.57
N GLY A 17 -1.42 -15.52 -12.64
CA GLY A 17 -0.10 -14.93 -12.46
C GLY A 17 0.36 -13.96 -13.54
N ARG A 18 -0.46 -13.61 -14.53
CA ARG A 18 -0.16 -12.51 -15.46
C ARG A 18 -1.23 -11.43 -15.37
N PRO A 19 -0.86 -10.14 -15.37
CA PRO A 19 -1.83 -9.05 -15.48
C PRO A 19 -2.69 -9.29 -16.75
N ARG A 20 -4.02 -9.28 -16.57
CA ARG A 20 -4.96 -9.39 -17.69
C ARG A 20 -5.28 -8.00 -18.20
N GLU A 21 -5.61 -7.88 -19.49
CA GLU A 21 -6.05 -6.61 -20.10
C GLU A 21 -7.24 -5.96 -19.35
N GLN A 22 -7.99 -6.72 -18.57
CA GLN A 22 -9.18 -6.26 -17.82
C GLN A 22 -8.91 -5.79 -16.39
N GLY A 23 -7.65 -5.87 -15.90
CA GLY A 23 -7.31 -5.48 -14.52
C GLY A 23 -7.77 -6.48 -13.44
N PRO A 24 -7.59 -6.15 -12.13
CA PRO A 24 -8.05 -6.98 -11.03
C PRO A 24 -9.58 -6.98 -10.94
N ASP A 25 -10.15 -8.14 -10.60
CA ASP A 25 -11.59 -8.31 -10.44
C ASP A 25 -11.99 -8.08 -8.98
N PHE A 26 -12.74 -7.01 -8.72
CA PHE A 26 -13.28 -6.64 -7.41
C PHE A 26 -14.80 -6.82 -7.31
N THR A 27 -15.43 -7.63 -8.15
CA THR A 27 -16.90 -7.78 -8.19
C THR A 27 -17.52 -8.23 -6.87
N HIS A 28 -16.73 -8.83 -5.96
CA HIS A 28 -17.17 -9.18 -4.59
C HIS A 28 -16.68 -8.20 -3.52
N GLY A 29 -16.20 -7.02 -3.91
CA GLY A 29 -15.82 -5.95 -2.99
C GLY A 29 -14.53 -6.20 -2.20
N ILE A 30 -13.76 -7.26 -2.50
CA ILE A 30 -12.50 -7.57 -1.80
C ILE A 30 -11.32 -7.15 -2.68
N ALA A 31 -10.51 -6.21 -2.18
CA ALA A 31 -9.29 -5.79 -2.85
C ALA A 31 -8.11 -6.71 -2.55
N LEU A 32 -7.93 -7.12 -1.29
CA LEU A 32 -6.82 -7.97 -0.87
C LEU A 32 -7.32 -9.13 -0.01
N TYR A 33 -6.87 -10.32 -0.33
CA TYR A 33 -7.20 -11.56 0.38
C TYR A 33 -5.95 -12.37 0.67
N LEU A 34 -5.65 -12.56 1.96
CA LEU A 34 -4.63 -13.48 2.44
C LEU A 34 -5.28 -14.57 3.27
N GLU A 35 -4.94 -15.83 3.03
CA GLU A 35 -5.44 -16.96 3.80
C GLU A 35 -4.31 -17.83 4.27
N LYS A 36 -4.20 -17.98 5.61
CA LYS A 36 -3.24 -18.83 6.30
C LYS A 36 -1.80 -18.62 5.83
N VAL A 37 -1.44 -17.36 5.57
CA VAL A 37 -0.11 -17.00 5.08
C VAL A 37 0.92 -17.19 6.18
N SER A 38 1.92 -18.00 5.91
CA SER A 38 3.11 -18.18 6.75
C SER A 38 4.37 -17.85 5.96
N VAL A 39 5.32 -17.21 6.64
CA VAL A 39 6.64 -16.89 6.09
C VAL A 39 7.71 -17.28 7.09
N TRP A 40 8.67 -18.07 6.62
CA TRP A 40 9.84 -18.47 7.39
C TRP A 40 11.10 -17.84 6.82
N PHE A 41 11.96 -17.32 7.69
CA PHE A 41 13.34 -16.94 7.39
C PHE A 41 14.22 -17.85 8.25
N ASP A 42 14.81 -18.85 7.62
CA ASP A 42 15.53 -19.93 8.30
C ASP A 42 14.66 -20.58 9.41
N ALA A 43 15.02 -20.41 10.67
CA ALA A 43 14.27 -20.92 11.82
C ALA A 43 13.26 -19.93 12.41
N PHE A 44 13.20 -18.70 11.88
CA PHE A 44 12.31 -17.65 12.38
C PHE A 44 11.03 -17.56 11.56
N ARG A 45 9.88 -17.72 12.21
CA ARG A 45 8.57 -17.58 11.61
C ARG A 45 8.10 -16.14 11.71
N ALA A 46 8.23 -15.39 10.63
CA ALA A 46 7.91 -13.97 10.57
C ALA A 46 6.40 -13.70 10.39
N LEU A 47 5.69 -14.56 9.64
CA LEU A 47 4.23 -14.61 9.59
C LEU A 47 3.77 -16.01 9.96
N ASN A 48 2.68 -16.08 10.75
CA ASN A 48 2.19 -17.30 11.36
C ASN A 48 0.69 -17.46 11.12
N ASP A 49 0.31 -18.25 10.11
CA ASP A 49 -1.08 -18.59 9.78
C ASP A 49 -1.99 -17.34 9.65
N LEU A 50 -1.44 -16.26 9.07
CA LEU A 50 -2.08 -14.96 8.98
C LEU A 50 -3.17 -14.98 7.91
N SER A 51 -4.41 -14.62 8.29
CA SER A 51 -5.52 -14.42 7.38
C SER A 51 -6.00 -12.97 7.48
N LEU A 52 -6.05 -12.25 6.36
CA LEU A 52 -6.41 -10.83 6.28
C LEU A 52 -7.27 -10.56 5.05
N TYR A 53 -8.35 -9.82 5.25
CA TYR A 53 -9.27 -9.40 4.20
C TYR A 53 -9.39 -7.88 4.22
N ILE A 54 -9.19 -7.23 3.07
CA ILE A 54 -9.32 -5.79 2.91
C ILE A 54 -10.30 -5.52 1.77
N GLU A 55 -11.34 -4.75 2.06
CA GLU A 55 -12.37 -4.40 1.10
C GLU A 55 -11.90 -3.32 0.11
N GLU A 56 -12.52 -3.25 -1.05
CA GLU A 56 -12.26 -2.18 -2.02
C GLU A 56 -12.68 -0.83 -1.42
N GLY A 57 -11.81 0.18 -1.52
CA GLY A 57 -12.02 1.50 -0.95
C GLY A 57 -11.85 1.59 0.57
N GLU A 58 -11.45 0.52 1.24
CA GLU A 58 -11.18 0.52 2.67
C GLU A 58 -9.86 1.25 2.99
N LEU A 59 -9.82 1.99 4.12
CA LEU A 59 -8.59 2.45 4.75
C LEU A 59 -8.32 1.60 5.98
N ARG A 60 -7.34 0.70 5.87
CA ARG A 60 -6.90 -0.19 6.94
C ARG A 60 -5.60 0.30 7.56
N CYS A 61 -5.61 0.52 8.87
CA CYS A 61 -4.37 0.72 9.63
C CYS A 61 -3.86 -0.60 10.21
N ILE A 62 -2.56 -0.85 10.08
CA ILE A 62 -1.89 -2.01 10.65
C ILE A 62 -0.90 -1.54 11.70
N ILE A 63 -1.10 -1.97 12.94
CA ILE A 63 -0.28 -1.63 14.09
C ILE A 63 0.34 -2.87 14.71
N GLY A 64 1.30 -2.69 15.59
CA GLY A 64 1.94 -3.78 16.32
C GLY A 64 3.38 -3.44 16.69
N PRO A 65 3.99 -4.19 17.62
CA PRO A 65 5.36 -3.97 18.05
C PRO A 65 6.38 -4.18 16.93
N ASN A 66 7.61 -3.75 17.16
CA ASN A 66 8.72 -4.07 16.27
C ASN A 66 8.91 -5.60 16.20
N GLY A 67 9.12 -6.12 15.00
CA GLY A 67 9.20 -7.58 14.78
C GLY A 67 7.86 -8.31 14.73
N ALA A 68 6.72 -7.63 14.79
CA ALA A 68 5.39 -8.25 14.69
C ALA A 68 5.07 -8.87 13.33
N GLY A 69 5.87 -8.60 12.29
CA GLY A 69 5.65 -9.11 10.94
C GLY A 69 5.08 -8.07 9.95
N LYS A 70 4.88 -6.80 10.35
CA LYS A 70 4.29 -5.75 9.50
C LYS A 70 5.01 -5.58 8.17
N THR A 71 6.34 -5.42 8.19
CA THR A 71 7.16 -5.29 6.97
C THR A 71 7.09 -6.55 6.12
N THR A 72 7.13 -7.74 6.74
CA THR A 72 7.00 -9.02 6.02
C THR A 72 5.64 -9.15 5.35
N LEU A 73 4.56 -8.71 6.00
CA LEU A 73 3.23 -8.67 5.39
C LEU A 73 3.21 -7.76 4.15
N MET A 74 3.76 -6.56 4.26
CA MET A 74 3.89 -5.63 3.12
C MET A 74 4.75 -6.22 2.00
N ASP A 75 5.82 -6.94 2.35
CA ASP A 75 6.73 -7.61 1.40
C ASP A 75 6.02 -8.79 0.70
N VAL A 76 5.10 -9.50 1.36
CA VAL A 76 4.26 -10.53 0.74
C VAL A 76 3.29 -9.91 -0.25
N ILE A 77 2.60 -8.83 0.12
CA ILE A 77 1.63 -8.15 -0.75
C ILE A 77 2.31 -7.60 -2.01
N THR A 78 3.55 -7.13 -1.91
CA THR A 78 4.32 -6.59 -3.05
C THR A 78 5.15 -7.64 -3.80
N GLY A 79 5.08 -8.91 -3.41
CA GLY A 79 5.81 -10.01 -4.06
C GLY A 79 7.32 -10.03 -3.79
N LYS A 80 7.82 -9.15 -2.91
CA LYS A 80 9.23 -9.12 -2.51
C LYS A 80 9.60 -10.34 -1.65
N THR A 81 8.63 -10.83 -0.86
CA THR A 81 8.74 -12.07 -0.10
C THR A 81 7.62 -13.01 -0.52
N ARG A 82 7.94 -14.25 -0.84
CA ARG A 82 6.94 -15.26 -1.17
C ARG A 82 6.48 -15.97 0.10
N PRO A 83 5.17 -16.20 0.27
CA PRO A 83 4.68 -17.02 1.38
C PRO A 83 5.23 -18.44 1.25
N THR A 84 5.59 -19.02 2.39
CA THR A 84 6.00 -20.44 2.48
C THR A 84 4.77 -21.33 2.46
N GLU A 85 3.68 -20.87 3.07
CA GLU A 85 2.38 -21.55 3.14
C GLU A 85 1.26 -20.52 2.97
N GLY A 86 0.07 -20.99 2.60
CA GLY A 86 -1.10 -20.16 2.41
C GLY A 86 -1.19 -19.51 1.02
N THR A 87 -2.11 -18.57 0.86
CA THR A 87 -2.38 -17.90 -0.41
C THR A 87 -2.56 -16.40 -0.21
N ALA A 88 -2.17 -15.62 -1.23
CA ALA A 88 -2.34 -14.17 -1.27
C ALA A 88 -2.87 -13.76 -2.64
N PHE A 89 -4.01 -13.05 -2.66
CA PHE A 89 -4.67 -12.61 -3.89
C PHE A 89 -4.96 -11.11 -3.86
N PHE A 90 -4.80 -10.48 -5.01
CA PHE A 90 -5.26 -9.13 -5.29
C PHE A 90 -6.49 -9.21 -6.21
N GLY A 91 -7.62 -8.72 -5.72
CA GLY A 91 -8.91 -9.09 -6.28
C GLY A 91 -9.11 -10.61 -6.26
N GLN A 92 -9.98 -11.10 -7.12
CA GLN A 92 -10.25 -12.55 -7.22
C GLN A 92 -9.31 -13.30 -8.15
N THR A 93 -8.53 -12.57 -8.96
CA THR A 93 -7.83 -13.16 -10.12
C THR A 93 -6.32 -13.20 -9.98
N TYR A 94 -5.69 -12.29 -9.25
CA TYR A 94 -4.24 -12.17 -9.20
C TYR A 94 -3.63 -12.87 -7.99
N ASN A 95 -3.04 -14.04 -8.21
CA ASN A 95 -2.29 -14.75 -7.18
C ASN A 95 -0.90 -14.12 -7.00
N LEU A 96 -0.71 -13.32 -5.95
CA LEU A 96 0.51 -12.56 -5.70
C LEU A 96 1.73 -13.46 -5.50
N ALA A 97 1.55 -14.69 -4.98
CA ALA A 97 2.64 -15.64 -4.81
C ALA A 97 3.24 -16.13 -6.14
N LYS A 98 2.52 -15.97 -7.25
CA LYS A 98 2.93 -16.41 -8.59
C LYS A 98 3.37 -15.26 -9.52
N MET A 99 3.26 -14.01 -9.05
CA MET A 99 3.60 -12.81 -9.83
C MET A 99 4.98 -12.28 -9.44
N SER A 100 5.65 -11.59 -10.35
CA SER A 100 6.84 -10.79 -10.04
C SER A 100 6.44 -9.46 -9.39
N THR A 101 7.39 -8.77 -8.78
CA THR A 101 7.17 -7.44 -8.19
C THR A 101 6.70 -6.43 -9.24
N GLU A 102 7.22 -6.53 -10.46
CA GLU A 102 6.83 -5.67 -11.58
C GLU A 102 5.39 -5.95 -12.03
N GLU A 103 5.01 -7.22 -12.16
CA GLU A 103 3.63 -7.61 -12.51
C GLU A 103 2.63 -7.17 -11.44
N ILE A 104 3.01 -7.22 -10.16
CA ILE A 104 2.18 -6.76 -9.04
C ILE A 104 1.99 -5.24 -9.08
N ALA A 105 3.06 -4.49 -9.37
CA ALA A 105 2.99 -3.05 -9.54
C ALA A 105 2.12 -2.68 -10.78
N GLU A 106 2.31 -3.36 -11.91
CA GLU A 106 1.49 -3.18 -13.12
C GLU A 106 0.01 -3.57 -12.89
N ALA A 107 -0.27 -4.50 -11.98
CA ALA A 107 -1.63 -4.87 -11.59
C ALA A 107 -2.33 -3.79 -10.76
N GLY A 108 -1.58 -2.83 -10.20
CA GLY A 108 -2.12 -1.68 -9.48
C GLY A 108 -1.88 -1.71 -7.97
N ILE A 109 -0.87 -2.42 -7.48
CA ILE A 109 -0.40 -2.31 -6.09
C ILE A 109 0.81 -1.40 -6.03
N GLY A 110 0.66 -0.23 -5.39
CA GLY A 110 1.75 0.71 -5.14
C GLY A 110 2.21 0.68 -3.68
N ARG A 111 3.52 0.76 -3.43
CA ARG A 111 4.07 0.86 -2.08
C ARG A 111 5.03 2.03 -1.95
N LYS A 112 4.77 2.87 -0.93
CA LYS A 112 5.73 3.83 -0.42
C LYS A 112 6.57 3.17 0.67
N PHE A 113 7.88 3.18 0.49
CA PHE A 113 8.83 2.65 1.48
C PHE A 113 9.10 3.67 2.60
N GLN A 114 9.62 3.19 3.72
CA GLN A 114 9.91 4.02 4.90
C GLN A 114 10.92 5.14 4.60
N LYS A 115 11.94 4.89 3.76
CA LYS A 115 12.91 5.91 3.35
C LYS A 115 12.50 6.51 2.02
N PRO A 116 12.45 7.86 1.89
CA PRO A 116 12.14 8.49 0.62
C PRO A 116 13.13 8.10 -0.48
N THR A 117 12.58 7.76 -1.66
CA THR A 117 13.35 7.32 -2.83
C THR A 117 13.29 8.33 -3.98
N VAL A 118 13.19 9.63 -3.64
CA VAL A 118 13.17 10.71 -4.63
C VAL A 118 14.54 10.93 -5.26
N PHE A 119 14.55 11.30 -6.54
CA PHE A 119 15.76 11.70 -7.26
C PHE A 119 16.10 13.16 -6.94
N GLU A 120 16.99 13.38 -5.98
CA GLU A 120 17.25 14.69 -5.38
C GLU A 120 17.72 15.76 -6.35
N ASN A 121 18.44 15.36 -7.41
CA ASN A 121 18.95 16.27 -8.44
C ASN A 121 17.90 16.66 -9.50
N PHE A 122 16.75 16.00 -9.49
CA PHE A 122 15.65 16.26 -10.40
C PHE A 122 14.59 17.14 -9.73
N THR A 123 13.86 17.90 -10.53
CA THR A 123 12.73 18.70 -10.06
C THR A 123 11.57 17.82 -9.60
N VAL A 124 10.60 18.40 -8.89
CA VAL A 124 9.35 17.71 -8.52
C VAL A 124 8.68 17.14 -9.77
N MET A 125 8.57 17.95 -10.83
CA MET A 125 7.97 17.52 -12.11
C MET A 125 8.71 16.32 -12.72
N GLU A 126 10.03 16.39 -12.79
CA GLU A 126 10.83 15.29 -13.35
C GLU A 126 10.71 13.99 -12.55
N ASN A 127 10.65 14.07 -11.21
CA ASN A 127 10.40 12.92 -10.37
C ASN A 127 9.05 12.27 -10.68
N LEU A 128 7.98 13.07 -10.79
CA LEU A 128 6.65 12.56 -11.12
C LEU A 128 6.62 11.93 -12.51
N LEU A 129 7.21 12.56 -13.51
CA LEU A 129 7.27 12.04 -14.89
C LEU A 129 8.08 10.76 -15.00
N LEU A 130 9.15 10.60 -14.20
CA LEU A 130 9.94 9.35 -14.15
C LEU A 130 9.13 8.18 -13.61
N ALA A 131 8.18 8.44 -12.72
CA ALA A 131 7.31 7.43 -12.13
C ALA A 131 6.12 7.05 -13.03
N ALA A 132 5.81 7.84 -14.06
CA ALA A 132 4.73 7.56 -14.99
C ALA A 132 4.93 6.21 -15.71
N PRO A 133 3.86 5.44 -15.98
CA PRO A 133 3.94 4.20 -16.74
C PRO A 133 4.60 4.45 -18.10
N LYS A 134 5.64 3.69 -18.40
CA LYS A 134 6.29 3.75 -19.71
C LYS A 134 5.40 3.04 -20.70
N ASP A 135 4.77 3.76 -21.61
CA ASP A 135 4.19 3.13 -22.79
C ASP A 135 5.32 2.43 -23.58
N LYS A 136 5.26 1.10 -23.62
CA LYS A 136 6.26 0.26 -24.33
C LYS A 136 6.39 0.59 -25.82
N ARG A 137 5.46 1.42 -26.38
CA ARG A 137 5.44 1.85 -27.77
C ARG A 137 6.14 3.18 -28.04
N VAL A 138 6.52 3.93 -27.01
CA VAL A 138 7.07 5.28 -27.19
C VAL A 138 8.54 5.35 -26.76
N LYS A 139 9.45 5.09 -27.69
CA LYS A 139 10.82 5.60 -27.66
C LYS A 139 10.82 7.11 -27.96
N LYS A 140 10.01 7.92 -27.25
CA LYS A 140 9.98 9.36 -27.45
C LYS A 140 10.66 10.06 -26.30
N SER A 141 11.54 10.97 -26.67
CA SER A 141 12.32 11.90 -25.85
C SER A 141 11.49 12.52 -24.72
N PHE A 142 12.11 12.76 -23.57
CA PHE A 142 11.64 13.51 -22.40
C PHE A 142 11.04 14.91 -22.76
N PHE A 143 11.21 15.37 -23.99
CA PHE A 143 10.74 16.66 -24.52
C PHE A 143 9.56 16.58 -25.51
N SER A 144 8.97 15.40 -25.72
CA SER A 144 7.74 15.31 -26.51
C SER A 144 6.53 15.70 -25.64
N LYS A 145 5.48 16.29 -26.26
CA LYS A 145 4.22 16.57 -25.56
C LYS A 145 3.77 15.33 -24.80
N LEU A 146 3.49 15.51 -23.50
CA LEU A 146 2.91 14.48 -22.67
C LEU A 146 1.63 13.99 -23.35
N ASP A 147 1.39 12.70 -23.26
CA ASP A 147 0.11 12.11 -23.57
C ASP A 147 -0.95 12.74 -22.65
N PRO A 148 -2.17 13.03 -23.13
CA PRO A 148 -3.24 13.59 -22.31
C PRO A 148 -3.50 12.82 -21.00
N ASP A 149 -3.39 11.50 -21.02
CA ASP A 149 -3.54 10.68 -19.82
C ASP A 149 -2.41 10.87 -18.81
N ALA A 150 -1.18 11.00 -19.27
CA ALA A 150 -0.03 11.31 -18.41
C ALA A 150 -0.10 12.74 -17.86
N GLN A 151 -0.60 13.70 -18.66
CA GLN A 151 -0.82 15.07 -18.21
C GLN A 151 -1.88 15.13 -17.11
N ASN A 152 -3.02 14.45 -17.30
CA ASN A 152 -4.08 14.37 -16.28
C ASN A 152 -3.56 13.72 -14.98
N ALA A 153 -2.81 12.62 -15.07
CA ALA A 153 -2.22 11.97 -13.90
C ALA A 153 -1.24 12.89 -13.16
N LEU A 154 -0.45 13.69 -13.91
CA LEU A 154 0.46 14.68 -13.33
C LEU A 154 -0.30 15.76 -12.57
N ASP A 155 -1.33 16.35 -13.20
CA ASP A 155 -2.12 17.43 -12.61
C ASP A 155 -2.88 16.94 -11.36
N GLU A 156 -3.51 15.75 -11.40
CA GLU A 156 -4.17 15.11 -10.28
C GLU A 156 -3.18 14.82 -9.15
N SER A 157 -2.02 14.21 -9.46
CA SER A 157 -1.00 13.90 -8.47
C SER A 157 -0.48 15.16 -7.78
N LEU A 158 -0.16 16.21 -8.55
CA LEU A 158 0.29 17.50 -8.02
C LEU A 158 -0.78 18.15 -7.12
N GLN A 159 -2.05 18.04 -7.48
CA GLN A 159 -3.16 18.58 -6.70
C GLN A 159 -3.25 17.85 -5.33
N HIS A 160 -3.20 16.55 -5.31
CA HIS A 160 -3.23 15.76 -4.06
C HIS A 160 -2.06 16.08 -3.14
N ILE A 161 -0.83 16.04 -3.68
CA ILE A 161 0.37 16.30 -2.86
C ILE A 161 0.61 17.80 -2.57
N ARG A 162 -0.15 18.71 -3.23
CA ARG A 162 -0.09 20.18 -3.07
C ARG A 162 1.33 20.75 -3.23
N LEU A 163 2.06 20.28 -4.24
CA LEU A 163 3.41 20.75 -4.56
C LEU A 163 3.46 21.59 -5.86
N GLN A 164 2.32 22.13 -6.33
CA GLN A 164 2.22 22.88 -7.59
C GLN A 164 3.22 24.05 -7.66
N GLU A 165 3.33 24.83 -6.58
CA GLU A 165 4.25 25.98 -6.51
C GLU A 165 5.73 25.57 -6.50
N LEU A 166 6.01 24.30 -6.17
CA LEU A 166 7.35 23.75 -6.07
C LEU A 166 7.72 22.86 -7.27
N ILE A 167 6.89 22.84 -8.31
CA ILE A 167 6.98 21.89 -9.45
C ILE A 167 8.37 21.92 -10.12
N ASN A 168 9.00 23.10 -10.21
CA ASN A 168 10.32 23.30 -10.82
C ASN A 168 11.47 23.26 -9.80
N LYS A 169 11.17 23.05 -8.51
CA LYS A 169 12.19 22.99 -7.45
C LYS A 169 12.88 21.64 -7.44
N PRO A 170 14.23 21.56 -7.34
CA PRO A 170 14.95 20.31 -7.13
C PRO A 170 14.46 19.61 -5.87
N ALA A 171 14.20 18.29 -5.96
CA ALA A 171 13.64 17.50 -4.85
C ALA A 171 14.57 17.47 -3.63
N GLY A 172 15.89 17.61 -3.84
CA GLY A 172 16.86 17.69 -2.75
C GLY A 172 16.65 18.88 -1.80
N LEU A 173 16.01 19.96 -2.31
CA LEU A 173 15.72 21.18 -1.55
C LEU A 173 14.34 21.17 -0.84
N LEU A 174 13.59 20.10 -0.97
CA LEU A 174 12.32 19.91 -0.27
C LEU A 174 12.53 19.58 1.21
N SER A 175 11.57 19.93 2.07
CA SER A 175 11.53 19.42 3.45
C SER A 175 11.35 17.91 3.47
N HIS A 176 11.56 17.28 4.65
CA HIS A 176 11.35 15.85 4.79
C HIS A 176 9.91 15.47 4.43
N GLY A 177 8.91 16.14 4.99
CA GLY A 177 7.50 15.90 4.68
C GLY A 177 7.18 16.13 3.20
N GLN A 178 7.72 17.17 2.56
CA GLN A 178 7.53 17.42 1.14
C GLN A 178 8.12 16.29 0.26
N LYS A 179 9.28 15.71 0.65
CA LYS A 179 9.85 14.54 -0.03
C LYS A 179 8.92 13.32 0.11
N GLN A 180 8.33 13.10 1.28
CA GLN A 180 7.36 12.02 1.52
C GLN A 180 6.11 12.20 0.63
N TRP A 181 5.56 13.43 0.54
CA TRP A 181 4.42 13.71 -0.34
C TRP A 181 4.78 13.55 -1.82
N LEU A 182 5.98 13.97 -2.23
CA LEU A 182 6.44 13.74 -3.61
C LEU A 182 6.49 12.25 -3.93
N GLU A 183 6.95 11.40 -3.00
CA GLU A 183 6.98 9.94 -3.17
C GLU A 183 5.56 9.35 -3.32
N ILE A 184 4.59 9.84 -2.53
CA ILE A 184 3.18 9.48 -2.71
C ILE A 184 2.70 9.93 -4.10
N GLY A 185 3.02 11.15 -4.53
CA GLY A 185 2.71 11.64 -5.87
C GLY A 185 3.29 10.75 -6.99
N MET A 186 4.53 10.28 -6.82
CA MET A 186 5.15 9.33 -7.76
C MET A 186 4.38 8.00 -7.83
N LEU A 187 3.83 7.52 -6.71
CA LEU A 187 2.95 6.34 -6.72
C LEU A 187 1.65 6.63 -7.46
N LEU A 188 1.03 7.79 -7.23
CA LEU A 188 -0.23 8.18 -7.87
C LEU A 188 -0.11 8.26 -9.40
N MET A 189 1.07 8.63 -9.92
CA MET A 189 1.34 8.61 -11.36
C MET A 189 1.12 7.23 -11.99
N GLN A 190 1.24 6.15 -11.23
CA GLN A 190 1.01 4.77 -11.68
C GLN A 190 -0.46 4.34 -11.59
N ARG A 191 -1.35 5.21 -11.10
CA ARG A 191 -2.79 4.95 -10.90
C ARG A 191 -3.07 3.66 -10.13
N PRO A 192 -2.46 3.46 -8.96
CA PRO A 192 -2.64 2.24 -8.17
C PRO A 192 -4.10 2.09 -7.72
N LYS A 193 -4.55 0.85 -7.55
CA LYS A 193 -5.83 0.52 -6.92
C LYS A 193 -5.69 0.29 -5.43
N LEU A 194 -4.54 -0.26 -5.02
CA LEU A 194 -4.15 -0.48 -3.63
C LEU A 194 -2.85 0.28 -3.36
N ILE A 195 -2.86 1.14 -2.35
CA ILE A 195 -1.70 1.91 -1.90
C ILE A 195 -1.28 1.42 -0.52
N LEU A 196 -0.01 1.03 -0.41
CA LEU A 196 0.61 0.63 0.83
C LEU A 196 1.54 1.75 1.32
N LEU A 197 1.25 2.30 2.49
CA LEU A 197 2.06 3.35 3.12
C LEU A 197 2.74 2.79 4.37
N ASP A 198 4.08 2.83 4.38
CA ASP A 198 4.91 2.31 5.47
C ASP A 198 5.49 3.51 6.24
N GLU A 199 4.97 3.74 7.45
CA GLU A 199 5.29 4.85 8.34
C GLU A 199 5.29 6.22 7.60
N PRO A 200 4.14 6.62 7.00
CA PRO A 200 4.08 7.81 6.15
C PRO A 200 4.35 9.13 6.88
N VAL A 201 4.21 9.17 8.21
CA VAL A 201 4.41 10.40 9.01
C VAL A 201 5.68 10.38 9.86
N ALA A 202 6.54 9.37 9.71
CA ALA A 202 7.78 9.28 10.47
C ALA A 202 8.66 10.51 10.25
N GLY A 203 9.04 11.20 11.35
CA GLY A 203 9.90 12.39 11.32
C GLY A 203 9.25 13.67 10.80
N MET A 204 7.93 13.69 10.68
CA MET A 204 7.15 14.88 10.32
C MET A 204 6.85 15.75 11.52
N THR A 205 6.64 17.03 11.27
CA THR A 205 6.05 17.98 12.23
C THR A 205 4.54 17.71 12.36
N ASP A 206 3.91 18.21 13.43
CA ASP A 206 2.47 18.06 13.67
C ASP A 206 1.64 18.57 12.47
N ALA A 207 2.01 19.72 11.89
CA ALA A 207 1.34 20.29 10.74
C ALA A 207 1.52 19.42 9.46
N GLU A 208 2.67 18.79 9.27
CA GLU A 208 2.90 17.87 8.17
C GLU A 208 2.13 16.55 8.38
N THR A 209 2.03 16.07 9.63
CA THR A 209 1.24 14.89 10.01
C THR A 209 -0.25 15.11 9.74
N GLU A 210 -0.81 16.25 10.18
CA GLU A 210 -2.20 16.61 9.93
C GLU A 210 -2.51 16.64 8.42
N ARG A 211 -1.64 17.30 7.65
CA ARG A 211 -1.77 17.34 6.19
C ARG A 211 -1.65 15.96 5.54
N THR A 212 -0.82 15.08 6.07
CA THR A 212 -0.70 13.70 5.56
C THR A 212 -1.98 12.90 5.88
N ALA A 213 -2.62 13.17 7.02
CA ALA A 213 -3.92 12.60 7.35
C ALA A 213 -5.00 13.04 6.34
N GLU A 214 -5.07 14.36 6.04
CA GLU A 214 -5.97 14.87 4.99
C GLU A 214 -5.72 14.19 3.65
N LEU A 215 -4.45 14.03 3.24
CA LEU A 215 -4.08 13.35 2.00
C LEU A 215 -4.56 11.90 1.99
N CYS A 216 -4.39 11.14 3.07
CA CYS A 216 -4.87 9.76 3.17
C CYS A 216 -6.40 9.69 3.01
N LEU A 217 -7.14 10.60 3.66
CA LEU A 217 -8.61 10.68 3.56
C LEU A 217 -9.09 11.10 2.17
N GLU A 218 -8.34 11.95 1.47
CA GLU A 218 -8.61 12.30 0.07
C GLU A 218 -8.38 11.08 -0.85
N LEU A 219 -7.25 10.40 -0.71
CA LEU A 219 -6.88 9.25 -1.53
C LEU A 219 -7.83 8.06 -1.35
N LYS A 220 -8.34 7.84 -0.13
CA LYS A 220 -9.31 6.79 0.16
C LYS A 220 -10.56 6.84 -0.72
N LYS A 221 -10.95 8.00 -1.21
CA LYS A 221 -12.15 8.14 -2.06
C LYS A 221 -12.05 7.36 -3.37
N ASN A 222 -10.84 7.12 -3.85
CA ASN A 222 -10.57 6.49 -5.15
C ASN A 222 -9.63 5.28 -5.07
N HIS A 223 -9.07 5.00 -3.89
CA HIS A 223 -8.07 3.95 -3.68
C HIS A 223 -8.37 3.16 -2.42
N THR A 224 -7.97 1.90 -2.39
CA THR A 224 -7.84 1.13 -1.16
C THR A 224 -6.49 1.47 -0.53
N LEU A 225 -6.47 1.76 0.79
CA LEU A 225 -5.25 2.13 1.51
C LEU A 225 -4.94 1.15 2.63
N VAL A 226 -3.68 0.77 2.72
CA VAL A 226 -3.12 0.07 3.89
C VAL A 226 -2.00 0.92 4.45
N VAL A 227 -2.13 1.32 5.70
CA VAL A 227 -1.18 2.19 6.39
C VAL A 227 -0.58 1.43 7.57
N VAL A 228 0.73 1.25 7.56
CA VAL A 228 1.47 0.75 8.72
C VAL A 228 1.98 1.95 9.50
N GLU A 229 1.56 2.09 10.73
CA GLU A 229 1.92 3.23 11.58
C GLU A 229 1.95 2.85 13.07
N HIS A 230 2.56 3.72 13.88
CA HIS A 230 2.63 3.60 15.32
C HIS A 230 2.21 4.88 16.05
N ASP A 231 1.98 5.98 15.33
CA ASP A 231 1.40 7.21 15.86
C ASP A 231 -0.10 7.06 16.04
N MET A 232 -0.53 6.92 17.31
CA MET A 232 -1.94 6.66 17.62
C MET A 232 -2.84 7.86 17.31
N SER A 233 -2.34 9.08 17.36
CA SER A 233 -3.09 10.28 17.04
C SER A 233 -3.38 10.36 15.54
N PHE A 234 -2.39 10.04 14.72
CA PHE A 234 -2.57 9.93 13.27
C PHE A 234 -3.54 8.81 12.91
N ILE A 235 -3.38 7.63 13.52
CA ILE A 235 -4.27 6.48 13.30
C ILE A 235 -5.71 6.82 13.67
N ASP A 236 -5.94 7.48 14.82
CA ASP A 236 -7.28 7.90 15.25
C ASP A 236 -7.96 8.82 14.23
N THR A 237 -7.16 9.69 13.60
CA THR A 237 -7.66 10.63 12.59
C THR A 237 -8.09 9.94 11.29
N ILE A 238 -7.35 8.90 10.84
CA ILE A 238 -7.57 8.32 9.50
C ILE A 238 -8.26 6.98 9.49
N SER A 239 -8.17 6.18 10.58
CA SER A 239 -8.55 4.77 10.54
C SER A 239 -10.06 4.56 10.58
N GLU A 240 -10.53 3.65 9.74
CA GLU A 240 -11.87 3.06 9.86
C GLU A 240 -11.79 1.71 10.55
N LYS A 241 -10.74 0.96 10.23
CA LYS A 241 -10.47 -0.35 10.80
C LYS A 241 -8.98 -0.50 11.09
N VAL A 242 -8.68 -1.03 12.24
CA VAL A 242 -7.32 -1.27 12.71
C VAL A 242 -7.11 -2.77 12.88
N THR A 243 -5.99 -3.27 12.35
CA THR A 243 -5.50 -4.64 12.55
C THR A 243 -4.25 -4.60 13.41
N VAL A 244 -4.25 -5.31 14.52
CA VAL A 244 -3.08 -5.46 15.40
C VAL A 244 -2.34 -6.73 15.06
N LEU A 245 -1.07 -6.59 14.66
CA LEU A 245 -0.18 -7.72 14.48
C LEU A 245 0.67 -7.93 15.74
N ALA A 246 0.81 -9.21 16.13
CA ALA A 246 1.76 -9.64 17.15
C ALA A 246 2.31 -11.02 16.79
N GLN A 247 3.63 -11.19 16.87
CA GLN A 247 4.29 -12.49 16.63
C GLN A 247 3.91 -13.15 15.28
N GLY A 248 3.74 -12.33 14.25
CA GLY A 248 3.40 -12.79 12.90
C GLY A 248 1.94 -13.16 12.66
N ALA A 249 1.05 -12.98 13.65
CA ALA A 249 -0.37 -13.27 13.56
C ALA A 249 -1.22 -12.03 13.85
N ILE A 250 -2.48 -12.05 13.42
CA ILE A 250 -3.46 -11.03 13.80
C ILE A 250 -3.90 -11.31 15.24
N LEU A 251 -3.71 -10.31 16.11
CA LEU A 251 -4.10 -10.37 17.50
C LEU A 251 -5.52 -9.84 17.71
N ALA A 252 -5.87 -8.76 17.04
CA ALA A 252 -7.20 -8.14 17.10
C ALA A 252 -7.48 -7.34 15.84
N GLU A 253 -8.75 -7.18 15.50
CA GLU A 253 -9.27 -6.30 14.46
C GLU A 253 -10.52 -5.59 14.94
N GLY A 254 -10.70 -4.33 14.56
CA GLY A 254 -11.86 -3.50 14.92
C GLY A 254 -11.59 -2.03 14.72
N THR A 255 -12.44 -1.17 15.27
CA THR A 255 -12.16 0.26 15.43
C THR A 255 -10.97 0.46 16.37
N LEU A 256 -10.33 1.63 16.31
CA LEU A 256 -9.22 1.94 17.21
C LEU A 256 -9.64 1.79 18.69
N ALA A 257 -10.84 2.25 19.05
CA ALA A 257 -11.36 2.15 20.42
C ALA A 257 -11.54 0.69 20.88
N GLU A 258 -12.09 -0.17 20.03
CA GLU A 258 -12.25 -1.61 20.31
C GLU A 258 -10.90 -2.30 20.52
N VAL A 259 -9.96 -2.01 19.64
CA VAL A 259 -8.59 -2.56 19.71
C VAL A 259 -7.86 -2.11 20.97
N GLN A 260 -7.98 -0.83 21.35
CA GLN A 260 -7.37 -0.30 22.56
C GLN A 260 -8.00 -0.85 23.85
N ALA A 261 -9.27 -1.26 23.82
CA ALA A 261 -9.97 -1.89 24.92
C ALA A 261 -9.72 -3.40 25.04
N ASN A 262 -9.08 -4.02 24.05
CA ASN A 262 -8.83 -5.45 24.01
C ASN A 262 -7.72 -5.84 25.02
N GLU A 263 -8.01 -6.75 25.95
CA GLU A 263 -7.08 -7.17 27.00
C GLU A 263 -5.79 -7.78 26.46
N ASP A 264 -5.87 -8.61 25.41
CA ASP A 264 -4.69 -9.22 24.77
C ASP A 264 -3.78 -8.15 24.12
N VAL A 265 -4.38 -7.10 23.54
CA VAL A 265 -3.63 -5.96 22.97
C VAL A 265 -2.95 -5.13 24.07
N ILE A 266 -3.66 -4.90 25.17
CA ILE A 266 -3.11 -4.17 26.33
C ILE A 266 -1.91 -4.94 26.88
N GLU A 267 -2.04 -6.24 27.11
CA GLU A 267 -0.97 -7.07 27.65
C GLU A 267 0.23 -7.21 26.73
N LYS A 268 -0.01 -7.50 25.44
CA LYS A 268 1.07 -7.89 24.49
C LYS A 268 1.68 -6.73 23.73
N TYR A 269 0.97 -5.60 23.61
CA TYR A 269 1.41 -4.47 22.80
C TYR A 269 1.51 -3.15 23.58
N LEU A 270 0.51 -2.81 24.42
CA LEU A 270 0.52 -1.54 25.14
C LEU A 270 1.31 -1.59 26.46
N GLY A 271 1.68 -2.79 26.94
CA GLY A 271 2.66 -2.97 28.03
C GLY A 271 2.21 -2.42 29.39
N ARG A 272 0.91 -2.49 29.71
CA ARG A 272 0.36 -2.06 31.00
C ARG A 272 -0.02 -3.24 31.86
#